data_7c98755e83cfa60aa9d2800485da54d5
#
_entry.id   7c98755e83cfa60aa9d2800485da54d5
#
_cell.length_a   1.000
_cell.length_b   1.000
_cell.length_c   1.000
_cell.angle_alpha   90.00
_cell.angle_beta   90.00
_cell.angle_gamma   90.00
#
_symmetry.space_group_name_H-M   'P 1'
#
loop_
_entity.id
_entity.type
_entity.pdbx_description
1 polymer ?
#
loop_
_entity_poly.entity_id
_entity_poly.type
_entity_poly.pdbx_seq_one_letter_code
_entity_poly.pdbx_strand_id
1 'polypeptide(L)'
;MTRILHPLAGALAIATIATFWLSTALTELFASHAAIATVKTVIPWGFLLLVPALVATGGSGFNLAKGRRAGVIGAKVRRMPLIAANGVLVLIPSALFLASKAQAGEFDTAFYAVQALELLAGATNITLLALNMRDGLKRKGRLRRQPV
;
A
#
# COMPACT_ATOMS: atom_id res chain seq x y z
N MET A 1 -12.36 -19.50 6.43
CA MET A 1 -12.24 -18.06 6.74
C MET A 1 -11.05 -17.41 6.02
N THR A 2 -9.81 -17.93 6.08
CA THR A 2 -8.61 -17.33 5.43
C THR A 2 -8.70 -17.14 3.90
N ARG A 3 -9.46 -17.98 3.19
CA ARG A 3 -9.64 -17.89 1.71
C ARG A 3 -10.48 -16.68 1.26
N ILE A 4 -11.33 -16.15 2.15
CA ILE A 4 -12.15 -14.94 1.90
C ILE A 4 -11.45 -13.71 2.49
N LEU A 5 -10.90 -13.83 3.70
CA LEU A 5 -10.22 -12.74 4.39
C LEU A 5 -9.03 -12.18 3.57
N HIS A 6 -8.20 -13.05 2.99
CA HIS A 6 -7.03 -12.65 2.23
C HIS A 6 -7.34 -11.71 1.04
N PRO A 7 -8.26 -12.05 0.11
CA PRO A 7 -8.56 -11.15 -1.00
C PRO A 7 -9.27 -9.87 -0.57
N LEU A 8 -10.13 -9.91 0.47
CA LEU A 8 -10.80 -8.71 0.98
C LEU A 8 -9.82 -7.75 1.65
N ALA A 9 -8.96 -8.26 2.53
CA ALA A 9 -7.93 -7.44 3.18
C ALA A 9 -6.94 -6.86 2.15
N GLY A 10 -6.56 -7.64 1.13
CA GLY A 10 -5.70 -7.18 0.05
C GLY A 10 -6.35 -6.08 -0.81
N ALA A 11 -7.64 -6.23 -1.13
CA ALA A 11 -8.38 -5.21 -1.87
C ALA A 11 -8.53 -3.92 -1.04
N LEU A 12 -8.84 -4.05 0.26
CA LEU A 12 -8.93 -2.91 1.17
C LEU A 12 -7.58 -2.18 1.29
N ALA A 13 -6.47 -2.90 1.45
CA ALA A 13 -5.14 -2.31 1.53
C ALA A 13 -4.78 -1.53 0.25
N ILE A 14 -5.02 -2.12 -0.95
CA ILE A 14 -4.78 -1.44 -2.23
C ILE A 14 -5.64 -0.20 -2.37
N ALA A 15 -6.93 -0.29 -2.07
CA ALA A 15 -7.86 0.84 -2.17
C ALA A 15 -7.43 1.98 -1.24
N THR A 16 -7.05 1.67 0.01
CA THR A 16 -6.59 2.67 0.98
C THR A 16 -5.31 3.35 0.53
N ILE A 17 -4.28 2.60 0.11
CA ILE A 17 -3.01 3.17 -0.38
C ILE A 17 -3.25 4.01 -1.65
N ALA A 18 -4.07 3.52 -2.58
CA ALA A 18 -4.40 4.26 -3.81
C ALA A 18 -5.13 5.57 -3.49
N THR A 19 -6.05 5.57 -2.52
CA THR A 19 -6.74 6.77 -2.06
C THR A 19 -5.75 7.78 -1.47
N PHE A 20 -4.82 7.36 -0.60
CA PHE A 20 -3.80 8.24 -0.04
C PHE A 20 -2.91 8.82 -1.12
N TRP A 21 -2.43 7.98 -2.03
CA TRP A 21 -1.55 8.40 -3.12
C TRP A 21 -2.24 9.40 -4.06
N LEU A 22 -3.47 9.10 -4.48
CA LEU A 22 -4.26 9.98 -5.35
C LEU A 22 -4.62 11.29 -4.65
N SER A 23 -5.05 11.25 -3.39
CA SER A 23 -5.36 12.46 -2.61
C SER A 23 -4.12 13.35 -2.51
N THR A 24 -2.96 12.79 -2.20
CA THR A 24 -1.69 13.51 -2.16
C THR A 24 -1.35 14.11 -3.53
N ALA A 25 -1.34 13.30 -4.59
CA ALA A 25 -0.96 13.77 -5.93
C ALA A 25 -1.90 14.87 -6.44
N LEU A 26 -3.21 14.73 -6.24
CA LEU A 26 -4.18 15.71 -6.69
C LEU A 26 -4.10 17.02 -5.89
N THR A 27 -3.92 16.96 -4.58
CA THR A 27 -3.80 18.18 -3.76
C THR A 27 -2.49 18.91 -4.04
N GLU A 28 -1.38 18.21 -4.25
CA GLU A 28 -0.10 18.83 -4.60
C GLU A 28 -0.14 19.53 -5.97
N LEU A 29 -0.88 18.99 -6.94
CA LEU A 29 -0.95 19.53 -8.29
C LEU A 29 -1.97 20.65 -8.46
N PHE A 30 -3.08 20.61 -7.71
CA PHE A 30 -4.25 21.44 -8.03
C PHE A 30 -4.84 22.20 -6.85
N ALA A 31 -4.37 21.99 -5.62
CA ALA A 31 -5.02 22.55 -4.44
C ALA A 31 -4.12 23.55 -3.69
N SER A 32 -4.73 24.24 -2.71
CA SER A 32 -4.02 25.17 -1.81
C SER A 32 -3.19 24.44 -0.74
N HIS A 33 -2.23 25.12 -0.15
CA HIS A 33 -1.46 24.61 0.98
C HIS A 33 -2.36 24.18 2.16
N ALA A 34 -3.49 24.84 2.37
CA ALA A 34 -4.46 24.42 3.40
C ALA A 34 -5.07 23.06 3.11
N ALA A 35 -5.39 22.76 1.85
CA ALA A 35 -5.89 21.45 1.46
C ALA A 35 -4.80 20.38 1.55
N ILE A 36 -3.57 20.69 1.16
CA ILE A 36 -2.40 19.79 1.35
C ILE A 36 -2.24 19.47 2.83
N ALA A 37 -2.25 20.48 3.70
CA ALA A 37 -2.14 20.28 5.15
C ALA A 37 -3.24 19.38 5.70
N THR A 38 -4.48 19.57 5.25
CA THR A 38 -5.61 18.72 5.64
C THR A 38 -5.39 17.27 5.26
N VAL A 39 -5.04 17.00 4.00
CA VAL A 39 -4.78 15.63 3.51
C VAL A 39 -3.61 14.99 4.28
N LYS A 40 -2.50 15.70 4.44
CA LYS A 40 -1.32 15.19 5.16
C LYS A 40 -1.60 14.89 6.63
N THR A 41 -2.45 15.67 7.28
CA THR A 41 -2.86 15.45 8.68
C THR A 41 -3.79 14.24 8.84
N VAL A 42 -4.64 13.96 7.83
CA VAL A 42 -5.61 12.86 7.88
C VAL A 42 -4.96 11.50 7.53
N ILE A 43 -3.97 11.46 6.63
CA ILE A 43 -3.32 10.22 6.19
C ILE A 43 -2.80 9.36 7.36
N PRO A 44 -2.08 9.87 8.38
CA PRO A 44 -1.63 9.06 9.52
C PRO A 44 -2.76 8.35 10.27
N TRP A 45 -3.93 8.95 10.39
CA TRP A 45 -5.11 8.30 10.98
C TRP A 45 -5.60 7.12 10.15
N GLY A 46 -5.47 7.21 8.85
CA GLY A 46 -5.78 6.11 7.94
C GLY A 46 -4.87 4.88 8.10
N PHE A 47 -3.71 5.01 8.77
CA PHE A 47 -2.87 3.86 9.12
C PHE A 47 -3.56 2.89 10.09
N LEU A 48 -4.53 3.36 10.89
CA LEU A 48 -5.34 2.51 11.76
C LEU A 48 -6.16 1.48 10.94
N LEU A 49 -6.49 1.80 9.71
CA LEU A 49 -7.15 0.90 8.78
C LEU A 49 -6.14 0.12 7.93
N LEU A 50 -5.13 0.82 7.40
CA LEU A 50 -4.17 0.26 6.44
C LEU A 50 -3.28 -0.81 7.08
N VAL A 51 -2.71 -0.55 8.26
CA VAL A 51 -1.77 -1.48 8.91
C VAL A 51 -2.44 -2.81 9.24
N PRO A 52 -3.63 -2.88 9.90
CA PRO A 52 -4.34 -4.13 10.09
C PRO A 52 -4.68 -4.86 8.79
N ALA A 53 -5.08 -4.14 7.73
CA ALA A 53 -5.37 -4.73 6.44
C ALA A 53 -4.12 -5.38 5.80
N LEU A 54 -2.95 -4.73 5.90
CA LEU A 54 -1.68 -5.28 5.42
C LEU A 54 -1.23 -6.50 6.24
N VAL A 55 -1.37 -6.44 7.57
CA VAL A 55 -1.05 -7.57 8.48
C VAL A 55 -1.96 -8.76 8.16
N ALA A 56 -3.26 -8.54 8.00
CA ALA A 56 -4.21 -9.59 7.62
C ALA A 56 -3.89 -10.19 6.25
N THR A 57 -3.52 -9.35 5.27
CA THR A 57 -3.11 -9.79 3.93
C THR A 57 -1.81 -10.59 3.98
N GLY A 58 -0.79 -10.12 4.69
CA GLY A 58 0.50 -10.78 4.85
C GLY A 58 0.37 -12.13 5.58
N GLY A 59 -0.25 -12.12 6.76
CA GLY A 59 -0.42 -13.31 7.59
C GLY A 59 -1.27 -14.39 6.92
N SER A 60 -2.42 -14.00 6.33
CA SER A 60 -3.26 -14.94 5.58
C SER A 60 -2.57 -15.45 4.30
N GLY A 61 -1.78 -14.61 3.63
CA GLY A 61 -0.99 -14.99 2.47
C GLY A 61 0.08 -16.02 2.80
N PHE A 62 0.78 -15.86 3.92
CA PHE A 62 1.78 -16.82 4.42
C PHE A 62 1.14 -18.18 4.73
N ASN A 63 0.02 -18.18 5.44
CA ASN A 63 -0.76 -19.39 5.74
C ASN A 63 -1.23 -20.12 4.47
N LEU A 64 -1.70 -19.38 3.47
CA LEU A 64 -2.15 -19.94 2.18
C LEU A 64 -1.00 -20.45 1.30
N ALA A 65 0.21 -19.96 1.49
CA ALA A 65 1.40 -20.40 0.76
C ALA A 65 1.84 -21.82 1.19
N LYS A 66 1.59 -22.24 2.44
CA LYS A 66 1.93 -23.57 2.97
C LYS A 66 3.34 -24.05 2.60
N GLY A 67 4.34 -23.19 2.73
CA GLY A 67 5.74 -23.49 2.39
C GLY A 67 6.08 -23.57 0.90
N ARG A 68 5.14 -23.38 -0.02
CA ARG A 68 5.38 -23.38 -1.46
C ARG A 68 6.13 -22.10 -1.85
N ARG A 69 7.37 -22.25 -2.36
CA ARG A 69 8.25 -21.13 -2.74
C ARG A 69 8.51 -21.03 -4.25
N ALA A 70 7.86 -21.85 -5.07
CA ALA A 70 8.06 -21.89 -6.53
C ALA A 70 6.92 -21.20 -7.31
N GLY A 71 7.22 -20.77 -8.53
CA GLY A 71 6.26 -20.16 -9.45
C GLY A 71 5.62 -18.88 -8.94
N VAL A 72 4.34 -18.69 -9.22
CA VAL A 72 3.55 -17.50 -8.86
C VAL A 72 3.51 -17.25 -7.34
N ILE A 73 3.49 -18.32 -6.55
CA ILE A 73 3.50 -18.22 -5.07
C ILE A 73 4.86 -17.72 -4.60
N GLY A 74 5.97 -18.22 -5.17
CA GLY A 74 7.31 -17.77 -4.82
C GLY A 74 7.54 -16.29 -5.14
N ALA A 75 7.04 -15.79 -6.28
CA ALA A 75 7.10 -14.38 -6.63
C ALA A 75 6.34 -13.52 -5.60
N LYS A 76 5.15 -13.95 -5.20
CA LYS A 76 4.32 -13.26 -4.20
C LYS A 76 4.98 -13.22 -2.82
N VAL A 77 5.55 -14.33 -2.37
CA VAL A 77 6.28 -14.43 -1.09
C VAL A 77 7.51 -13.52 -1.07
N ARG A 78 8.20 -13.33 -2.20
CA ARG A 78 9.34 -12.39 -2.29
C ARG A 78 8.92 -10.92 -2.30
N ARG A 79 7.78 -10.57 -2.89
CA ARG A 79 7.29 -9.17 -2.94
C ARG A 79 6.75 -8.69 -1.60
N MET A 80 6.17 -9.57 -0.77
CA MET A 80 5.55 -9.15 0.49
C MET A 80 6.52 -8.50 1.48
N PRO A 81 7.74 -9.03 1.74
CA PRO A 81 8.73 -8.33 2.58
C PRO A 81 9.13 -6.96 2.04
N LEU A 82 9.25 -6.81 0.71
CA LEU A 82 9.58 -5.52 0.08
C LEU A 82 8.47 -4.50 0.31
N ILE A 83 7.21 -4.90 0.14
CA ILE A 83 6.04 -4.06 0.41
C ILE A 83 6.01 -3.63 1.87
N ALA A 84 6.24 -4.57 2.79
CA ALA A 84 6.26 -4.30 4.22
C ALA A 84 7.42 -3.38 4.62
N ALA A 85 8.64 -3.65 4.15
CA ALA A 85 9.82 -2.83 4.42
C ALA A 85 9.64 -1.40 3.88
N ASN A 86 9.19 -1.25 2.62
CA ASN A 86 8.92 0.05 2.04
C ASN A 86 7.81 0.80 2.81
N GLY A 87 6.76 0.11 3.24
CA GLY A 87 5.70 0.69 4.05
C GLY A 87 6.19 1.20 5.41
N VAL A 88 6.90 0.35 6.15
CA VAL A 88 7.33 0.64 7.53
C VAL A 88 8.52 1.61 7.58
N LEU A 89 9.49 1.46 6.66
CA LEU A 89 10.76 2.20 6.72
C LEU A 89 10.74 3.49 5.89
N VAL A 90 9.85 3.59 4.91
CA VAL A 90 9.76 4.76 4.02
C VAL A 90 8.42 5.46 4.15
N LEU A 91 7.31 4.79 3.82
CA LEU A 91 6.00 5.47 3.73
C LEU A 91 5.50 6.00 5.07
N ILE A 92 5.55 5.22 6.15
CA ILE A 92 5.09 5.68 7.47
C ILE A 92 5.94 6.86 7.98
N PRO A 93 7.29 6.79 8.02
CA PRO A 93 8.09 7.93 8.45
C PRO A 93 7.91 9.17 7.58
N SER A 94 7.82 9.00 6.24
CA SER A 94 7.58 10.11 5.32
C SER A 94 6.23 10.78 5.59
N ALA A 95 5.16 10.01 5.75
CA ALA A 95 3.84 10.56 6.01
C ALA A 95 3.76 11.31 7.35
N LEU A 96 4.41 10.80 8.40
CA LEU A 96 4.48 11.49 9.70
C LEU A 96 5.30 12.79 9.60
N PHE A 97 6.44 12.77 8.90
CA PHE A 97 7.24 13.95 8.66
C PHE A 97 6.47 15.02 7.88
N LEU A 98 5.82 14.62 6.79
CA LEU A 98 5.02 15.53 5.96
C LEU A 98 3.82 16.09 6.70
N ALA A 99 3.15 15.28 7.53
CA ALA A 99 2.06 15.74 8.38
C ALA A 99 2.54 16.81 9.38
N SER A 100 3.68 16.59 10.03
CA SER A 100 4.30 17.52 10.97
C SER A 100 4.65 18.86 10.30
N LYS A 101 5.32 18.80 9.14
CA LYS A 101 5.69 19.97 8.34
C LYS A 101 4.45 20.75 7.87
N ALA A 102 3.46 20.04 7.34
CA ALA A 102 2.24 20.64 6.84
C ALA A 102 1.42 21.34 7.95
N GLN A 103 1.37 20.77 9.15
CA GLN A 103 0.75 21.39 10.32
C GLN A 103 1.48 22.65 10.77
N ALA A 104 2.80 22.70 10.65
CA ALA A 104 3.62 23.87 10.90
C ALA A 104 3.55 24.93 9.79
N GLY A 105 2.90 24.63 8.67
CA GLY A 105 2.87 25.50 7.48
C GLY A 105 4.21 25.59 6.74
N GLU A 106 5.10 24.63 6.97
CA GLU A 106 6.46 24.58 6.41
C GLU A 106 6.50 23.79 5.10
N PHE A 107 6.22 24.44 3.99
CA PHE A 107 6.30 23.86 2.64
C PHE A 107 7.63 24.21 1.98
N ASP A 108 8.73 23.76 2.59
CA ASP A 108 10.10 24.00 2.18
C ASP A 108 10.66 22.90 1.24
N THR A 109 11.93 23.04 0.85
CA THR A 109 12.61 22.04 0.00
C THR A 109 12.61 20.65 0.62
N ALA A 110 12.74 20.53 1.96
CA ALA A 110 12.70 19.24 2.65
C ALA A 110 11.32 18.59 2.56
N PHE A 111 10.24 19.39 2.70
CA PHE A 111 8.88 18.91 2.48
C PHE A 111 8.73 18.31 1.08
N TYR A 112 9.08 19.05 0.02
CA TYR A 112 8.91 18.56 -1.34
C TYR A 112 9.83 17.40 -1.70
N ALA A 113 11.05 17.34 -1.15
CA ALA A 113 11.94 16.18 -1.34
C ALA A 113 11.36 14.90 -0.73
N VAL A 114 10.85 14.96 0.50
CA VAL A 114 10.21 13.82 1.15
C VAL A 114 8.87 13.48 0.48
N GLN A 115 8.14 14.48 -0.01
CA GLN A 115 6.90 14.30 -0.77
C GLN A 115 7.16 13.51 -2.06
N ALA A 116 8.21 13.83 -2.81
CA ALA A 116 8.59 13.09 -4.02
C ALA A 116 8.97 11.63 -3.68
N LEU A 117 9.72 11.42 -2.59
CA LEU A 117 10.05 10.09 -2.09
C LEU A 117 8.80 9.30 -1.72
N GLU A 118 7.86 9.90 -0.98
CA GLU A 118 6.58 9.27 -0.60
C GLU A 118 5.77 8.84 -1.83
N LEU A 119 5.66 9.71 -2.84
CA LEU A 119 4.93 9.41 -4.07
C LEU A 119 5.56 8.23 -4.85
N LEU A 120 6.89 8.20 -4.99
CA LEU A 120 7.60 7.12 -5.66
C LEU A 120 7.48 5.79 -4.88
N ALA A 121 7.65 5.84 -3.57
CA ALA A 121 7.53 4.68 -2.70
C ALA A 121 6.08 4.14 -2.69
N GLY A 122 5.08 5.03 -2.67
CA GLY A 122 3.67 4.69 -2.76
C GLY A 122 3.29 4.03 -4.09
N ALA A 123 3.73 4.60 -5.21
CA ALA A 123 3.54 4.03 -6.54
C ALA A 123 4.16 2.63 -6.64
N THR A 124 5.35 2.43 -6.05
CA THR A 124 6.01 1.13 -5.97
C THR A 124 5.16 0.12 -5.20
N ASN A 125 4.64 0.48 -4.03
CA ASN A 125 3.78 -0.40 -3.25
C ASN A 125 2.47 -0.74 -3.96
N ILE A 126 1.81 0.24 -4.59
CA ILE A 126 0.60 0.01 -5.39
C ILE A 126 0.88 -1.00 -6.51
N THR A 127 1.98 -0.81 -7.24
CA THR A 127 2.38 -1.71 -8.33
C THR A 127 2.62 -3.14 -7.82
N LEU A 128 3.39 -3.31 -6.76
CA LEU A 128 3.69 -4.63 -6.19
C LEU A 128 2.43 -5.33 -5.67
N LEU A 129 1.53 -4.60 -5.00
CA LEU A 129 0.24 -5.13 -4.52
C LEU A 129 -0.69 -5.50 -5.69
N ALA A 130 -0.77 -4.66 -6.72
CA ALA A 130 -1.56 -4.94 -7.93
C ALA A 130 -1.05 -6.18 -8.66
N LEU A 131 0.26 -6.36 -8.80
CA LEU A 131 0.87 -7.57 -9.34
C LEU A 131 0.51 -8.81 -8.51
N ASN A 132 0.55 -8.71 -7.18
CA ASN A 132 0.16 -9.80 -6.29
C ASN A 132 -1.32 -10.16 -6.44
N MET A 133 -2.19 -9.16 -6.61
CA MET A 133 -3.63 -9.36 -6.83
C MET A 133 -3.89 -10.02 -8.18
N ARG A 134 -3.29 -9.49 -9.26
CA ARG A 134 -3.40 -10.06 -10.61
C ARG A 134 -2.97 -11.53 -10.65
N ASP A 135 -1.85 -11.85 -10.01
CA ASP A 135 -1.32 -13.21 -9.96
C ASP A 135 -2.27 -14.16 -9.17
N GLY A 136 -2.92 -13.65 -8.12
CA GLY A 136 -3.95 -14.37 -7.39
C GLY A 136 -5.20 -14.67 -8.22
N LEU A 137 -5.67 -13.67 -8.99
CA LEU A 137 -6.86 -13.81 -9.86
C LEU A 137 -6.61 -14.79 -11.03
N LYS A 138 -5.44 -14.70 -11.69
CA LYS A 138 -5.04 -15.63 -12.76
C LYS A 138 -5.05 -17.09 -12.28
N ARG A 139 -4.60 -17.34 -11.06
CA ARG A 139 -4.61 -18.67 -10.46
C ARG A 139 -6.03 -19.19 -10.23
N LYS A 140 -6.94 -18.35 -9.72
CA LYS A 140 -8.36 -18.70 -9.56
C LYS A 140 -9.00 -19.09 -10.90
N GLY A 141 -8.74 -18.34 -11.96
CA GLY A 141 -9.25 -18.60 -13.30
C GLY A 141 -8.73 -19.91 -13.90
N ARG A 142 -7.45 -20.27 -13.68
CA ARG A 142 -6.88 -21.54 -14.14
C ARG A 142 -7.46 -22.76 -13.44
N LEU A 143 -7.67 -22.67 -12.13
CA LEU A 143 -8.31 -23.75 -11.35
C LEU A 143 -9.79 -23.99 -11.74
N ARG A 144 -10.45 -22.96 -12.27
CA ARG A 144 -11.84 -23.03 -12.71
C ARG A 144 -12.00 -23.61 -14.13
N ARG A 145 -10.91 -23.66 -14.90
CA ARG A 145 -10.87 -24.12 -16.31
C ARG A 145 -10.33 -25.56 -16.47
N GLN A 146 -9.94 -26.26 -15.41
CA GLN A 146 -9.61 -27.67 -15.49
C GLN A 146 -10.94 -28.44 -15.37
N PRO A 147 -11.41 -29.09 -16.48
CA PRO A 147 -12.52 -30.05 -16.38
C PRO A 147 -12.06 -31.24 -15.55
N VAL A 148 -12.96 -31.78 -14.78
CA VAL A 148 -12.83 -33.04 -14.05
C VAL A 148 -12.77 -34.17 -15.05
#